data_4e2313867273262356d539174a5c4664
#
_entry.id   4e2313867273262356d539174a5c4664
#
_cell.length_a   1.000
_cell.length_b   1.000
_cell.length_c   1.000
_cell.angle_alpha   90.00
_cell.angle_beta   90.00
_cell.angle_gamma   90.00
#
_symmetry.space_group_name_H-M   'P 1'
#
loop_
_entity.id
_entity.type
_entity.pdbx_description
1 polymer ?
#
loop_
_entity_poly.entity_id
_entity_poly.type
_entity_poly.pdbx_seq_one_letter_code
_entity_poly.pdbx_strand_id
1 'polypeptide(L)'
;MIDATGAKKGTVSKWISGINTPSVEYMPALAQVLKTTESWLLTGKEPSRFSNLNVQEFMDKHGLNKKEDASFDTDDIMEADVVEYEVANGYVWIDVVEASFSCGTGESIEFHFDVINGKYPFPPSFFQRKMIDPKCLKLIKAKGDSMEEYIYHDDLVGIDISQTEIIDGEIYAVYFEGEGMIKKIFKEEGGTLILHSLNEKYRDRKVTEQNGINFKVMGRQVWRAG
;
A
#
# COMPACT_ATOMS: atom_id res chain seq x y z
N MET A 1 40.35 -6.66 -11.35
CA MET A 1 39.75 -5.29 -11.41
C MET A 1 40.46 -4.40 -12.46
N ILE A 2 41.79 -4.23 -12.44
CA ILE A 2 42.50 -3.40 -13.42
C ILE A 2 42.31 -3.92 -14.86
N ASP A 3 42.51 -5.21 -15.09
CA ASP A 3 42.40 -5.82 -16.42
C ASP A 3 40.94 -5.84 -16.94
N ALA A 4 39.95 -5.88 -16.05
CA ALA A 4 38.57 -5.92 -16.44
C ALA A 4 37.97 -4.53 -16.71
N THR A 5 38.49 -3.50 -16.06
CA THR A 5 37.95 -2.13 -16.23
C THR A 5 38.76 -1.31 -17.23
N GLY A 6 39.97 -1.74 -17.60
CA GLY A 6 40.88 -0.96 -18.41
C GLY A 6 41.42 0.31 -17.72
N ALA A 7 41.09 0.51 -16.45
CA ALA A 7 41.52 1.69 -15.70
C ALA A 7 42.97 1.55 -15.21
N LYS A 8 43.69 2.67 -15.12
CA LYS A 8 45.09 2.69 -14.62
C LYS A 8 45.11 2.31 -13.12
N LYS A 9 46.18 1.58 -12.72
CA LYS A 9 46.40 1.12 -11.33
C LYS A 9 46.17 2.22 -10.28
N GLY A 10 46.66 3.43 -10.52
CA GLY A 10 46.48 4.56 -9.60
C GLY A 10 45.01 5.03 -9.49
N THR A 11 44.22 4.90 -10.54
CA THR A 11 42.79 5.23 -10.54
C THR A 11 42.01 4.21 -9.70
N VAL A 12 42.25 2.91 -9.91
CA VAL A 12 41.62 1.84 -9.14
C VAL A 12 41.98 1.93 -7.65
N SER A 13 43.24 2.27 -7.33
CA SER A 13 43.68 2.48 -5.94
C SER A 13 42.89 3.61 -5.26
N LYS A 14 42.59 4.72 -5.95
CA LYS A 14 41.81 5.83 -5.44
C LYS A 14 40.36 5.46 -5.22
N TRP A 15 39.79 4.58 -6.03
CA TRP A 15 38.42 4.05 -5.83
C TRP A 15 38.36 3.17 -4.57
N ILE A 16 39.33 2.27 -4.41
CA ILE A 16 39.40 1.38 -3.23
C ILE A 16 39.60 2.16 -1.93
N SER A 17 40.35 3.24 -1.98
CA SER A 17 40.60 4.11 -0.80
C SER A 17 39.48 5.15 -0.55
N GLY A 18 38.44 5.18 -1.40
CA GLY A 18 37.32 6.11 -1.26
C GLY A 18 37.66 7.57 -1.60
N ILE A 19 38.86 7.85 -2.17
CA ILE A 19 39.28 9.21 -2.54
C ILE A 19 38.44 9.73 -3.72
N ASN A 20 38.12 8.84 -4.68
CA ASN A 20 37.34 9.18 -5.86
C ASN A 20 36.26 8.09 -6.09
N THR A 21 35.10 8.48 -6.63
CA THR A 21 34.10 7.56 -7.15
C THR A 21 34.43 7.21 -8.61
N PRO A 22 34.17 5.95 -9.04
CA PRO A 22 34.29 5.57 -10.43
C PRO A 22 33.33 6.36 -11.32
N SER A 23 33.77 6.79 -12.50
CA SER A 23 32.87 7.39 -13.48
C SER A 23 31.95 6.34 -14.12
N VAL A 24 30.82 6.80 -14.69
CA VAL A 24 29.75 5.94 -15.24
C VAL A 24 30.26 4.94 -16.28
N GLU A 25 31.30 5.32 -17.05
CA GLU A 25 31.91 4.48 -18.07
C GLU A 25 32.55 3.18 -17.53
N TYR A 26 32.95 3.15 -16.24
CA TYR A 26 33.51 1.96 -15.60
C TYR A 26 32.49 1.11 -14.85
N MET A 27 31.24 1.58 -14.70
CA MET A 27 30.22 0.90 -13.92
C MET A 27 29.86 -0.50 -14.46
N PRO A 28 29.70 -0.73 -15.78
CA PRO A 28 29.44 -2.07 -16.32
C PRO A 28 30.51 -3.10 -15.97
N ALA A 29 31.75 -2.72 -16.15
CA ALA A 29 32.90 -3.59 -15.88
C ALA A 29 33.07 -3.85 -14.37
N LEU A 30 32.83 -2.85 -13.52
CA LEU A 30 32.85 -3.00 -12.07
C LEU A 30 31.70 -3.88 -11.57
N ALA A 31 30.50 -3.71 -12.09
CA ALA A 31 29.34 -4.53 -11.76
C ALA A 31 29.61 -6.01 -12.05
N GLN A 32 30.21 -6.31 -13.20
CA GLN A 32 30.56 -7.67 -13.58
C GLN A 32 31.64 -8.29 -12.66
N VAL A 33 32.70 -7.54 -12.33
CA VAL A 33 33.78 -8.02 -11.45
C VAL A 33 33.32 -8.22 -10.03
N LEU A 34 32.46 -7.34 -9.53
CA LEU A 34 31.93 -7.37 -8.16
C LEU A 34 30.66 -8.26 -8.02
N LYS A 35 30.20 -8.86 -9.13
CA LYS A 35 29.00 -9.69 -9.20
C LYS A 35 27.78 -8.96 -8.63
N THR A 36 27.64 -7.71 -8.98
CA THR A 36 26.53 -6.83 -8.57
C THR A 36 25.93 -6.15 -9.81
N THR A 37 25.03 -5.20 -9.61
CA THR A 37 24.41 -4.42 -10.69
C THR A 37 24.94 -3.00 -10.71
N GLU A 38 24.89 -2.34 -11.87
CA GLU A 38 25.28 -0.93 -12.01
C GLU A 38 24.40 -0.05 -11.09
N SER A 39 23.12 -0.37 -10.98
CA SER A 39 22.18 0.33 -10.11
C SER A 39 22.60 0.24 -8.64
N TRP A 40 23.06 -0.93 -8.19
CA TRP A 40 23.58 -1.09 -6.83
C TRP A 40 24.84 -0.27 -6.59
N LEU A 41 25.75 -0.26 -7.56
CA LEU A 41 26.98 0.54 -7.46
C LEU A 41 26.72 2.04 -7.36
N LEU A 42 25.63 2.53 -8.01
CA LEU A 42 25.26 3.95 -8.03
C LEU A 42 24.43 4.36 -6.81
N THR A 43 23.53 3.48 -6.34
CA THR A 43 22.51 3.85 -5.36
C THR A 43 22.62 3.12 -4.03
N GLY A 44 23.44 2.07 -3.93
CA GLY A 44 23.51 1.19 -2.77
C GLY A 44 22.27 0.31 -2.57
N LYS A 45 21.34 0.29 -3.53
CA LYS A 45 20.08 -0.49 -3.46
C LYS A 45 20.11 -1.63 -4.47
N GLU A 46 19.75 -2.83 -4.05
CA GLU A 46 19.54 -3.92 -4.99
C GLU A 46 18.33 -3.61 -5.91
N PRO A 47 18.47 -3.84 -7.22
CA PRO A 47 17.32 -3.76 -8.10
C PRO A 47 16.29 -4.81 -7.65
N SER A 48 15.02 -4.42 -7.63
CA SER A 48 13.95 -5.37 -7.35
C SER A 48 14.06 -6.53 -8.35
N ARG A 49 13.79 -7.77 -7.91
CA ARG A 49 13.85 -8.98 -8.75
C ARG A 49 13.01 -8.89 -10.03
N PHE A 50 12.17 -7.87 -10.16
CA PHE A 50 11.28 -7.64 -11.29
C PHE A 50 11.79 -6.60 -12.30
N SER A 51 12.86 -5.87 -12.01
CA SER A 51 13.41 -4.86 -12.95
C SER A 51 14.14 -5.44 -14.16
N ASN A 52 14.44 -6.75 -14.17
CA ASN A 52 15.14 -7.45 -15.26
C ASN A 52 14.25 -8.49 -15.96
N LEU A 53 12.95 -8.51 -15.72
CA LEU A 53 12.02 -9.29 -16.53
C LEU A 53 11.90 -8.58 -17.88
N ASN A 54 12.62 -9.10 -18.88
CA ASN A 54 12.33 -8.78 -20.27
C ASN A 54 10.93 -9.33 -20.56
N VAL A 55 9.93 -8.45 -20.47
CA VAL A 55 8.51 -8.80 -20.68
C VAL A 55 8.32 -9.51 -21.99
N GLN A 56 9.08 -9.10 -23.03
CA GLN A 56 9.03 -9.72 -24.35
C GLN A 56 9.53 -11.16 -24.33
N GLU A 57 10.64 -11.42 -23.64
CA GLU A 57 11.22 -12.76 -23.51
C GLU A 57 10.35 -13.70 -22.66
N PHE A 58 9.65 -13.15 -21.66
CA PHE A 58 8.66 -13.88 -20.87
C PHE A 58 7.44 -14.24 -21.70
N MET A 59 6.92 -13.31 -22.52
CA MET A 59 5.78 -13.53 -23.41
C MET A 59 6.10 -14.56 -24.49
N ASP A 60 7.30 -14.51 -25.08
CA ASP A 60 7.75 -15.46 -26.09
C ASP A 60 7.94 -16.88 -25.50
N LYS A 61 8.51 -16.98 -24.31
CA LYS A 61 8.74 -18.24 -23.60
C LYS A 61 7.46 -18.95 -23.17
N HIS A 62 6.39 -18.21 -22.90
CA HIS A 62 5.09 -18.75 -22.47
C HIS A 62 4.04 -18.76 -23.57
N GLY A 63 4.41 -18.43 -24.81
CA GLY A 63 3.52 -18.53 -25.98
C GLY A 63 2.36 -17.52 -25.98
N LEU A 64 2.52 -16.40 -25.30
CA LEU A 64 1.50 -15.36 -25.16
C LEU A 64 1.45 -14.39 -26.35
N ASN A 65 2.32 -14.56 -27.35
CA ASN A 65 2.38 -13.74 -28.58
C ASN A 65 1.52 -14.26 -29.74
N LYS A 66 0.61 -15.21 -29.50
CA LYS A 66 -0.33 -15.60 -30.56
C LYS A 66 -1.36 -14.50 -30.74
N LYS A 67 -1.18 -13.72 -31.80
CA LYS A 67 -2.27 -12.98 -32.46
C LYS A 67 -3.28 -13.98 -33.00
N GLU A 68 -4.32 -14.29 -32.25
CA GLU A 68 -5.56 -14.74 -32.83
C GLU A 68 -6.45 -13.50 -32.98
N ASP A 69 -6.95 -13.35 -34.21
CA ASP A 69 -7.85 -12.27 -34.64
C ASP A 69 -9.10 -12.22 -33.75
N ALA A 70 -9.03 -11.48 -32.67
CA ALA A 70 -10.19 -10.95 -32.01
C ALA A 70 -10.15 -9.44 -32.28
N SER A 71 -11.04 -8.98 -33.15
CA SER A 71 -11.36 -7.57 -33.29
C SER A 71 -11.96 -7.08 -31.96
N PHE A 72 -11.12 -6.61 -31.07
CA PHE A 72 -11.56 -5.82 -29.95
C PHE A 72 -11.77 -4.41 -30.48
N ASP A 73 -13.03 -3.95 -30.46
CA ASP A 73 -13.36 -2.55 -30.62
C ASP A 73 -12.62 -1.76 -29.51
N THR A 74 -11.70 -0.91 -29.94
CA THR A 74 -10.86 -0.09 -29.04
C THR A 74 -11.62 1.07 -28.43
N ASP A 75 -12.91 1.22 -28.69
CA ASP A 75 -13.73 2.34 -28.20
C ASP A 75 -14.29 2.11 -26.78
N ASP A 76 -14.15 0.90 -26.22
CA ASP A 76 -14.59 0.55 -24.85
C ASP A 76 -13.45 0.41 -23.84
N ILE A 77 -12.23 0.81 -24.18
CA ILE A 77 -11.20 1.01 -23.17
C ILE A 77 -11.55 2.30 -22.47
N MET A 78 -12.31 2.20 -21.37
CA MET A 78 -12.38 3.25 -20.38
C MET A 78 -10.93 3.66 -20.09
N GLU A 79 -10.58 4.90 -20.41
CA GLU A 79 -9.35 5.52 -19.93
C GLU A 79 -9.31 5.25 -18.43
N ALA A 80 -8.47 4.31 -18.03
CA ALA A 80 -8.16 4.16 -16.64
C ALA A 80 -7.57 5.52 -16.23
N ASP A 81 -8.33 6.27 -15.45
CA ASP A 81 -7.85 7.50 -14.85
C ASP A 81 -6.50 7.18 -14.22
N VAL A 82 -5.43 7.59 -14.90
CA VAL A 82 -4.08 7.58 -14.34
C VAL A 82 -4.10 8.67 -13.29
N VAL A 83 -4.61 8.31 -12.11
CA VAL A 83 -4.48 9.18 -10.95
C VAL A 83 -2.99 9.19 -10.62
N GLU A 84 -2.32 10.25 -11.01
CA GLU A 84 -0.94 10.51 -10.65
C GLU A 84 -0.86 10.52 -9.12
N TYR A 85 -0.21 9.49 -8.56
CA TYR A 85 0.21 9.59 -7.17
C TYR A 85 1.29 10.66 -7.10
N GLU A 86 1.17 11.54 -6.13
CA GLU A 86 2.24 12.49 -5.85
C GLU A 86 3.46 11.73 -5.31
N VAL A 87 4.33 11.31 -6.22
CA VAL A 87 5.62 10.72 -5.88
C VAL A 87 6.64 11.85 -5.81
N ALA A 88 6.80 12.43 -4.64
CA ALA A 88 7.82 13.43 -4.39
C ALA A 88 8.94 12.82 -3.53
N ASN A 89 10.19 13.01 -3.95
CA ASN A 89 11.39 12.50 -3.24
C ASN A 89 11.40 10.98 -3.01
N GLY A 90 10.80 10.18 -3.90
CA GLY A 90 10.77 8.71 -3.80
C GLY A 90 9.77 8.17 -2.76
N TYR A 91 8.87 8.99 -2.25
CA TYR A 91 7.78 8.59 -1.36
C TYR A 91 6.42 8.79 -2.02
N VAL A 92 5.49 7.91 -1.70
CA VAL A 92 4.07 8.06 -2.04
C VAL A 92 3.40 8.83 -0.90
N TRP A 93 2.76 9.94 -1.23
CA TRP A 93 2.09 10.82 -0.26
C TRP A 93 0.61 10.48 -0.18
N ILE A 94 0.14 10.10 1.00
CA ILE A 94 -1.25 9.72 1.26
C ILE A 94 -1.94 10.81 2.07
N ASP A 95 -3.10 11.24 1.61
CA ASP A 95 -3.90 12.27 2.27
C ASP A 95 -4.46 11.78 3.61
N VAL A 96 -4.40 12.65 4.61
CA VAL A 96 -5.16 12.49 5.84
C VAL A 96 -6.57 12.99 5.58
N VAL A 97 -7.56 12.14 5.84
CA VAL A 97 -8.97 12.42 5.52
C VAL A 97 -9.85 12.36 6.76
N GLU A 98 -10.93 13.10 6.76
CA GLU A 98 -12.05 12.90 7.67
C GLU A 98 -13.09 12.02 6.98
N ALA A 99 -13.44 10.90 7.64
CA ALA A 99 -14.49 10.03 7.15
C ALA A 99 -15.83 10.54 7.66
N SER A 100 -16.74 10.81 6.74
CA SER A 100 -18.13 11.11 7.02
C SER A 100 -19.08 10.08 6.40
N PHE A 101 -20.30 10.03 6.86
CA PHE A 101 -21.27 9.02 6.43
C PHE A 101 -22.54 9.71 5.97
N SER A 102 -23.09 9.30 4.84
CA SER A 102 -24.44 9.64 4.43
C SER A 102 -25.31 8.40 4.45
N CYS A 103 -26.45 8.52 5.11
CA CYS A 103 -27.52 7.51 5.10
C CYS A 103 -28.71 8.13 4.37
N GLY A 104 -28.90 7.77 3.12
CA GLY A 104 -30.12 8.13 2.38
C GLY A 104 -31.33 7.38 2.94
N THR A 105 -32.52 7.93 2.75
CA THR A 105 -33.79 7.27 3.14
C THR A 105 -34.01 6.00 2.32
N GLY A 106 -33.51 4.86 2.83
CA GLY A 106 -33.67 3.54 2.21
C GLY A 106 -32.58 3.13 1.23
N GLU A 107 -31.50 3.88 1.12
CA GLU A 107 -30.34 3.58 0.27
C GLU A 107 -29.12 3.13 1.07
N SER A 108 -28.12 2.59 0.38
CA SER A 108 -26.89 2.08 0.99
C SER A 108 -26.13 3.19 1.73
N ILE A 109 -25.51 2.83 2.86
CA ILE A 109 -24.58 3.69 3.59
C ILE A 109 -23.39 4.01 2.66
N GLU A 110 -23.11 5.30 2.46
CA GLU A 110 -21.97 5.75 1.66
C GLU A 110 -20.93 6.42 2.55
N PHE A 111 -19.66 6.13 2.27
CA PHE A 111 -18.52 6.78 2.91
C PHE A 111 -18.02 7.93 2.05
N HIS A 112 -17.82 9.08 2.66
CA HIS A 112 -17.20 10.24 2.05
C HIS A 112 -15.88 10.53 2.77
N PHE A 113 -14.87 10.93 1.99
CA PHE A 113 -13.54 11.20 2.50
C PHE A 113 -13.14 12.62 2.12
N ASP A 114 -13.26 13.52 3.07
CA ASP A 114 -12.83 14.91 2.88
C ASP A 114 -11.36 15.05 3.30
N VAL A 115 -10.54 15.62 2.42
CA VAL A 115 -9.13 15.85 2.72
C VAL A 115 -9.02 16.92 3.80
N ILE A 116 -8.53 16.54 4.95
CA ILE A 116 -8.18 17.46 6.04
C ILE A 116 -6.67 17.67 6.02
N ASN A 117 -6.24 18.88 5.80
CA ASN A 117 -4.86 19.35 5.77
C ASN A 117 -3.80 18.39 6.28
N GLY A 118 -3.04 17.83 5.36
CA GLY A 118 -1.88 17.01 5.67
C GLY A 118 -1.78 15.77 4.79
N LYS A 119 -0.54 15.41 4.49
CA LYS A 119 -0.18 14.17 3.80
C LYS A 119 0.88 13.47 4.60
N TYR A 120 0.89 12.15 4.56
CA TYR A 120 1.89 11.33 5.21
C TYR A 120 2.68 10.53 4.19
N PRO A 121 4.04 10.53 4.24
CA PRO A 121 4.86 9.85 3.25
C PRO A 121 5.02 8.37 3.57
N PHE A 122 4.82 7.51 2.58
CA PHE A 122 5.09 6.09 2.64
C PHE A 122 6.15 5.67 1.63
N PRO A 123 7.09 4.82 1.99
CA PRO A 123 8.00 4.24 1.00
C PRO A 123 7.22 3.32 0.06
N PRO A 124 7.51 3.29 -1.26
CA PRO A 124 6.83 2.40 -2.22
C PRO A 124 6.87 0.92 -1.81
N SER A 125 7.91 0.49 -1.11
CA SER A 125 8.04 -0.86 -0.57
C SER A 125 6.96 -1.24 0.45
N PHE A 126 6.33 -0.27 1.11
CA PHE A 126 5.19 -0.53 2.00
C PHE A 126 4.01 -1.10 1.21
N PHE A 127 3.65 -0.44 0.12
CA PHE A 127 2.53 -0.84 -0.74
C PHE A 127 2.79 -2.21 -1.40
N GLN A 128 4.01 -2.42 -1.88
CA GLN A 128 4.42 -3.70 -2.46
C GLN A 128 4.31 -4.86 -1.46
N ARG A 129 4.84 -4.69 -0.23
CA ARG A 129 4.78 -5.73 0.81
C ARG A 129 3.38 -6.05 1.29
N LYS A 130 2.54 -5.03 1.39
CA LYS A 130 1.16 -5.17 1.85
C LYS A 130 0.19 -5.51 0.73
N MET A 131 0.64 -5.43 -0.55
CA MET A 131 -0.19 -5.59 -1.75
C MET A 131 -1.41 -4.65 -1.73
N ILE A 132 -1.18 -3.39 -1.36
CA ILE A 132 -2.20 -2.35 -1.27
C ILE A 132 -2.00 -1.37 -2.43
N ASP A 133 -3.07 -1.05 -3.14
CA ASP A 133 -3.07 0.10 -4.04
C ASP A 133 -3.06 1.38 -3.19
N PRO A 134 -2.10 2.31 -3.40
CA PRO A 134 -2.07 3.58 -2.70
C PRO A 134 -3.41 4.35 -2.74
N LYS A 135 -4.19 4.24 -3.81
CA LYS A 135 -5.54 4.84 -3.93
C LYS A 135 -6.51 4.35 -2.87
N CYS A 136 -6.34 3.10 -2.47
CA CYS A 136 -7.19 2.43 -1.49
C CYS A 136 -6.77 2.70 -0.05
N LEU A 137 -5.57 3.25 0.18
CA LEU A 137 -5.14 3.61 1.54
C LEU A 137 -5.70 4.98 1.93
N LYS A 138 -6.45 5.03 3.01
CA LYS A 138 -6.95 6.27 3.64
C LYS A 138 -6.37 6.41 5.03
N LEU A 139 -5.91 7.60 5.39
CA LEU A 139 -5.43 7.90 6.73
C LEU A 139 -6.50 8.67 7.47
N ILE A 140 -6.99 8.12 8.56
CA ILE A 140 -7.97 8.77 9.44
C ILE A 140 -7.36 8.99 10.82
N LYS A 141 -7.83 10.03 11.53
CA LYS A 141 -7.49 10.22 12.94
C LYS A 141 -8.42 9.41 13.83
N ALA A 142 -7.84 8.63 14.73
CA ALA A 142 -8.60 7.92 15.74
C ALA A 142 -9.21 8.91 16.75
N LYS A 143 -10.49 8.71 17.08
CA LYS A 143 -11.19 9.49 18.10
C LYS A 143 -11.65 8.56 19.24
N GLY A 144 -11.35 8.95 20.47
CA GLY A 144 -11.70 8.16 21.67
C GLY A 144 -10.64 7.15 22.05
N ASP A 145 -10.93 6.38 23.09
CA ASP A 145 -9.99 5.46 23.76
C ASP A 145 -10.43 4.00 23.71
N SER A 146 -11.46 3.67 22.90
CA SER A 146 -12.05 2.32 22.88
C SER A 146 -11.11 1.24 22.33
N MET A 147 -10.04 1.62 21.62
CA MET A 147 -9.03 0.72 21.06
C MET A 147 -7.66 0.85 21.74
N GLU A 148 -7.57 1.57 22.88
CA GLU A 148 -6.40 1.46 23.75
C GLU A 148 -6.32 -0.01 24.24
N GLU A 149 -5.21 -0.50 24.29
CA GLU A 149 -3.78 -0.33 24.31
C GLU A 149 -3.10 -0.39 22.92
N TYR A 150 -3.85 -0.38 21.85
CA TYR A 150 -3.28 -0.52 20.50
C TYR A 150 -3.43 0.75 19.66
N ILE A 151 -4.61 1.41 19.67
CA ILE A 151 -4.85 2.68 18.97
C ILE A 151 -5.29 3.72 20.01
N TYR A 152 -4.56 4.82 20.07
CA TYR A 152 -4.83 5.91 21.00
C TYR A 152 -5.56 7.06 20.33
N HIS A 153 -6.11 7.95 21.15
CA HIS A 153 -6.74 9.17 20.65
C HIS A 153 -5.73 10.00 19.85
N ASP A 154 -6.15 10.56 18.71
CA ASP A 154 -5.32 11.30 17.75
C ASP A 154 -4.28 10.49 16.96
N ASP A 155 -4.14 9.18 17.16
CA ASP A 155 -3.33 8.34 16.29
C ASP A 155 -3.79 8.44 14.84
N LEU A 156 -2.85 8.43 13.90
CA LEU A 156 -3.15 8.23 12.49
C LEU A 156 -3.31 6.74 12.20
N VAL A 157 -4.43 6.36 11.64
CA VAL A 157 -4.77 4.97 11.31
C VAL A 157 -4.95 4.82 9.81
N GLY A 158 -4.17 3.92 9.21
CA GLY A 158 -4.26 3.58 7.80
C GLY A 158 -5.29 2.48 7.56
N ILE A 159 -6.31 2.82 6.79
CA ILE A 159 -7.41 1.93 6.42
C ILE A 159 -7.32 1.61 4.93
N ASP A 160 -7.26 0.33 4.59
CA ASP A 160 -7.36 -0.14 3.20
C ASP A 160 -8.84 -0.38 2.86
N ILE A 161 -9.40 0.53 2.09
CA ILE A 161 -10.82 0.50 1.70
C ILE A 161 -11.16 -0.56 0.65
N SER A 162 -10.16 -1.21 0.04
CA SER A 162 -10.38 -2.35 -0.84
C SER A 162 -10.66 -3.65 -0.08
N GLN A 163 -10.30 -3.70 1.21
CA GLN A 163 -10.43 -4.89 2.06
C GLN A 163 -11.66 -4.76 2.98
N THR A 164 -12.82 -5.01 2.42
CA THR A 164 -14.11 -4.96 3.13
C THR A 164 -14.61 -6.34 3.56
N GLU A 165 -14.01 -7.42 3.07
CA GLU A 165 -14.31 -8.77 3.53
C GLU A 165 -13.75 -8.98 4.94
N ILE A 166 -14.63 -9.41 5.87
CA ILE A 166 -14.27 -9.56 7.27
C ILE A 166 -13.45 -10.84 7.47
N ILE A 167 -12.26 -10.68 8.01
CA ILE A 167 -11.40 -11.76 8.51
C ILE A 167 -11.54 -11.77 10.03
N ASP A 168 -11.77 -12.93 10.60
CA ASP A 168 -11.97 -13.09 12.05
C ASP A 168 -10.75 -12.60 12.84
N GLY A 169 -11.00 -11.78 13.87
CA GLY A 169 -9.95 -11.25 14.73
C GLY A 169 -9.16 -10.06 14.19
N GLU A 170 -9.46 -9.55 13.00
CA GLU A 170 -8.81 -8.37 12.42
C GLU A 170 -9.53 -7.07 12.82
N ILE A 171 -8.83 -5.94 12.66
CA ILE A 171 -9.35 -4.60 13.02
C ILE A 171 -9.86 -3.90 11.76
N TYR A 172 -11.04 -3.30 11.87
CA TYR A 172 -11.71 -2.59 10.78
C TYR A 172 -12.22 -1.22 11.23
N ALA A 173 -12.23 -0.29 10.29
CA ALA A 173 -13.08 0.89 10.40
C ALA A 173 -14.46 0.50 9.86
N VAL A 174 -15.49 0.77 10.66
CA VAL A 174 -16.88 0.40 10.36
C VAL A 174 -17.84 1.52 10.69
N TYR A 175 -18.99 1.50 10.04
CA TYR A 175 -20.17 2.25 10.43
C TYR A 175 -21.18 1.29 11.06
N PHE A 176 -21.74 1.66 12.18
CA PHE A 176 -22.81 0.89 12.83
C PHE A 176 -23.74 1.80 13.64
N GLU A 177 -25.04 1.72 13.36
CA GLU A 177 -26.11 2.42 14.09
C GLU A 177 -25.86 3.94 14.26
N GLY A 178 -25.42 4.61 13.20
CA GLY A 178 -25.20 6.07 13.20
C GLY A 178 -23.78 6.50 13.55
N GLU A 179 -22.90 5.59 13.93
CA GLU A 179 -21.56 5.89 14.39
C GLU A 179 -20.47 5.24 13.55
N GLY A 180 -19.43 6.02 13.21
CA GLY A 180 -18.17 5.49 12.70
C GLY A 180 -17.25 5.06 13.85
N MET A 181 -16.67 3.88 13.76
CA MET A 181 -15.81 3.35 14.80
C MET A 181 -14.71 2.45 14.25
N ILE A 182 -13.64 2.30 15.01
CA ILE A 182 -12.61 1.28 14.76
C ILE A 182 -12.83 0.18 15.79
N LYS A 183 -12.96 -1.07 15.35
CA LYS A 183 -13.20 -2.23 16.21
C LYS A 183 -12.47 -3.47 15.70
N LYS A 184 -12.13 -4.35 16.60
CA LYS A 184 -11.73 -5.73 16.28
C LYS A 184 -12.99 -6.54 16.04
N ILE A 185 -13.07 -7.28 14.93
CA ILE A 185 -14.29 -8.01 14.57
C ILE A 185 -14.07 -9.50 14.77
N PHE A 186 -14.99 -10.13 15.51
CA PHE A 186 -15.06 -11.58 15.62
C PHE A 186 -16.34 -12.09 14.96
N LYS A 187 -16.23 -13.25 14.32
CA LYS A 187 -17.37 -13.96 13.72
C LYS A 187 -17.89 -14.99 14.73
N GLU A 188 -19.17 -14.90 15.07
CA GLU A 188 -19.88 -15.93 15.84
C GLU A 188 -20.70 -16.84 14.93
N GLU A 189 -21.12 -17.99 15.45
CA GLU A 189 -22.07 -18.88 14.77
C GLU A 189 -23.37 -18.14 14.44
N GLY A 190 -24.02 -18.56 13.33
CA GLY A 190 -25.26 -17.94 12.88
C GLY A 190 -25.09 -16.57 12.20
N GLY A 191 -23.87 -16.20 11.76
CA GLY A 191 -23.64 -14.97 11.01
C GLY A 191 -23.58 -13.70 11.86
N THR A 192 -23.59 -13.81 13.17
CA THR A 192 -23.41 -12.69 14.09
C THR A 192 -21.96 -12.20 14.08
N LEU A 193 -21.77 -10.87 14.10
CA LEU A 193 -20.46 -10.27 14.27
C LEU A 193 -20.38 -9.58 15.63
N ILE A 194 -19.23 -9.72 16.28
CA ILE A 194 -18.91 -9.01 17.51
C ILE A 194 -17.96 -7.87 17.16
N LEU A 195 -18.37 -6.65 17.44
CA LEU A 195 -17.57 -5.46 17.37
C LEU A 195 -16.88 -5.24 18.72
N HIS A 196 -15.67 -5.76 18.86
CA HIS A 196 -14.93 -5.79 20.10
C HIS A 196 -14.05 -4.54 20.27
N SER A 197 -14.10 -3.94 21.44
CA SER A 197 -13.20 -2.87 21.89
C SER A 197 -12.01 -3.47 22.63
N LEU A 198 -10.78 -3.05 22.33
CA LEU A 198 -9.61 -3.53 23.07
C LEU A 198 -9.58 -3.00 24.51
N ASN A 199 -10.15 -1.81 24.73
CA ASN A 199 -10.31 -1.25 26.07
C ASN A 199 -11.51 -1.90 26.77
N GLU A 200 -11.26 -2.63 27.85
CA GLU A 200 -12.25 -3.38 28.64
C GLU A 200 -13.35 -2.50 29.27
N LYS A 201 -13.17 -1.19 29.34
CA LYS A 201 -14.22 -0.26 29.77
C LYS A 201 -15.42 -0.23 28.84
N TYR A 202 -15.23 -0.67 27.60
CA TYR A 202 -16.26 -0.67 26.55
C TYR A 202 -16.84 -2.06 26.36
N ARG A 203 -18.16 -2.15 26.30
CA ARG A 203 -18.83 -3.41 25.99
C ARG A 203 -18.78 -3.72 24.51
N ASP A 204 -18.77 -4.99 24.18
CA ASP A 204 -18.91 -5.46 22.82
C ASP A 204 -20.29 -5.10 22.25
N ARG A 205 -20.34 -4.78 20.96
CA ARG A 205 -21.57 -4.58 20.22
C ARG A 205 -21.79 -5.73 19.25
N LYS A 206 -23.03 -6.16 19.08
CA LYS A 206 -23.38 -7.29 18.20
C LYS A 206 -24.09 -6.80 16.96
N VAL A 207 -23.61 -7.23 15.80
CA VAL A 207 -24.30 -7.07 14.52
C VAL A 207 -24.96 -8.39 14.19
N THR A 208 -26.28 -8.36 14.00
CA THR A 208 -27.13 -9.52 13.70
C THR A 208 -27.88 -9.29 12.40
N GLU A 209 -28.61 -10.26 11.89
CA GLU A 209 -29.49 -10.07 10.74
C GLU A 209 -30.52 -8.94 10.95
N GLN A 210 -30.98 -8.72 12.19
CA GLN A 210 -31.98 -7.72 12.51
C GLN A 210 -31.50 -6.28 12.43
N ASN A 211 -30.22 -6.02 12.77
CA ASN A 211 -29.62 -4.69 12.75
C ASN A 211 -28.51 -4.51 11.70
N GLY A 212 -28.20 -5.56 10.95
CA GLY A 212 -27.14 -5.57 9.93
C GLY A 212 -27.35 -4.58 8.79
N ILE A 213 -28.59 -4.14 8.55
CA ILE A 213 -28.88 -3.09 7.57
C ILE A 213 -28.19 -1.75 7.92
N ASN A 214 -27.90 -1.53 9.19
CA ASN A 214 -27.21 -0.34 9.71
C ASN A 214 -25.71 -0.56 9.92
N PHE A 215 -25.16 -1.62 9.33
CA PHE A 215 -23.75 -1.96 9.44
C PHE A 215 -23.07 -1.94 8.07
N LYS A 216 -21.92 -1.30 8.00
CA LYS A 216 -21.07 -1.34 6.81
C LYS A 216 -19.59 -1.29 7.18
N VAL A 217 -18.79 -2.14 6.54
CA VAL A 217 -17.33 -2.10 6.66
C VAL A 217 -16.76 -1.04 5.72
N MET A 218 -15.96 -0.12 6.25
CA MET A 218 -15.23 0.87 5.47
C MET A 218 -13.97 0.26 4.87
N GLY A 219 -13.21 -0.49 5.67
CA GLY A 219 -11.99 -1.14 5.27
C GLY A 219 -11.19 -1.67 6.45
N ARG A 220 -10.15 -2.44 6.16
CA ARG A 220 -9.29 -3.06 7.16
C ARG A 220 -8.16 -2.13 7.60
N GLN A 221 -7.85 -2.11 8.89
CA GLN A 221 -6.70 -1.43 9.43
C GLN A 221 -5.41 -2.15 9.01
N VAL A 222 -4.47 -1.44 8.40
CA VAL A 222 -3.22 -2.00 7.87
C VAL A 222 -1.97 -1.30 8.40
N TRP A 223 -2.14 -0.12 9.01
CA TRP A 223 -1.06 0.69 9.55
C TRP A 223 -1.55 1.65 10.63
N ARG A 224 -0.66 2.06 11.54
CA ARG A 224 -0.89 3.16 12.46
C ARG A 224 0.41 3.91 12.81
N ALA A 225 0.28 5.16 13.24
CA ALA A 225 1.31 5.97 13.85
C ALA A 225 0.71 6.83 14.96
N GLY A 226 1.41 6.87 16.07
CA GLY A 226 1.11 7.61 17.26
C GLY A 226 2.05 7.23 18.39
#